data_3bd3785e08f1a90da9b550af75845090
#
_entry.id   3bd3785e08f1a90da9b550af75845090
#
_cell.length_a   1.000
_cell.length_b   1.000
_cell.length_c   1.000
_cell.angle_alpha   90.00
_cell.angle_beta   90.00
_cell.angle_gamma   90.00
#
_symmetry.space_group_name_H-M   'P 1'
#
loop_
_entity.id
_entity.type
_entity.pdbx_description
1 polymer ?
#
loop_
_entity_poly.entity_id
_entity_poly.type
_entity_poly.pdbx_seq_one_letter_code
_entity_poly.pdbx_strand_id
1 'polypeptide(L)'
;VRNPLDPAKLNAALANVHRAGMPGLFAEVRDGDQVWRGAAGVADVATGRPVSADMRHRVGSITKTFTAAAVLQQVECGRIGLDTPISRYLPRLVPGERGDAITVRMLINHTSGLAEYLPYAYPSLKAFPVLADTGPQSLDDNRLTRFHPTELIEMGVTAPATGAPGSTPGVYSNTNYLLLGELLEQVTGTTAERYITHGVIERAGLRDTELPTGPYVDGPHSKIYEAWFGMIDPPRDYSVYDMSWVGPAASLISTVTDLNLFFGMLLAGEIVSPSLLAQMRRTVPVVSQEGKTIDYGLGLHPMKAPGEATFWGHGGTVWGGGALTMTRADGKRQMTVAVNLQRWNRLDSSGRPQPHPIDDALAALYRVAMYG
;
A
#
# COMPACT_ATOMS: atom_id res chain seq x y z
N VAL A 1 5.07 -30.39 -7.05
CA VAL A 1 5.95 -30.78 -5.94
C VAL A 1 6.04 -29.56 -5.03
N ARG A 2 5.65 -29.69 -3.74
CA ARG A 2 5.85 -28.62 -2.76
C ARG A 2 7.32 -28.63 -2.35
N ASN A 3 8.01 -27.50 -2.59
CA ASN A 3 9.31 -27.28 -2.00
C ASN A 3 9.07 -26.70 -0.58
N PRO A 4 9.55 -27.36 0.48
CA PRO A 4 9.43 -26.83 1.84
C PRO A 4 10.22 -25.53 1.97
N LEU A 5 9.94 -24.76 3.03
CA LEU A 5 10.76 -23.59 3.34
C LEU A 5 12.21 -24.00 3.53
N ASP A 6 13.10 -23.29 2.85
CA ASP A 6 14.56 -23.46 3.01
C ASP A 6 15.12 -22.21 3.72
N PRO A 7 15.30 -22.26 5.04
CA PRO A 7 15.81 -21.12 5.80
C PRO A 7 17.17 -20.63 5.36
N ALA A 8 18.05 -21.54 4.87
CA ALA A 8 19.39 -21.16 4.43
C ALA A 8 19.33 -20.31 3.15
N LYS A 9 18.50 -20.72 2.18
CA LYS A 9 18.28 -19.94 0.95
C LYS A 9 17.59 -18.61 1.23
N LEU A 10 16.59 -18.59 2.12
CA LEU A 10 15.89 -17.36 2.50
C LEU A 10 16.83 -16.38 3.20
N ASN A 11 17.66 -16.84 4.13
CA ASN A 11 18.67 -16.00 4.79
C ASN A 11 19.69 -15.46 3.79
N ALA A 12 20.17 -16.28 2.85
CA ALA A 12 21.10 -15.86 1.82
C ALA A 12 20.50 -14.82 0.88
N ALA A 13 19.25 -15.02 0.44
CA ALA A 13 18.54 -14.07 -0.43
C ALA A 13 18.31 -12.74 0.28
N LEU A 14 17.89 -12.75 1.56
CA LEU A 14 17.71 -11.55 2.38
C LEU A 14 19.03 -10.77 2.54
N ALA A 15 20.12 -11.47 2.87
CA ALA A 15 21.45 -10.87 2.98
C ALA A 15 21.95 -10.29 1.64
N ASN A 16 21.58 -10.88 0.51
CA ASN A 16 21.92 -10.36 -0.82
C ASN A 16 21.25 -9.00 -1.09
N VAL A 17 19.98 -8.81 -0.68
CA VAL A 17 19.32 -7.52 -0.81
C VAL A 17 20.04 -6.45 0.00
N HIS A 18 20.47 -6.76 1.23
CA HIS A 18 21.26 -5.83 2.04
C HIS A 18 22.59 -5.50 1.38
N ARG A 19 23.32 -6.50 0.90
CA ARG A 19 24.60 -6.30 0.18
C ARG A 19 24.44 -5.49 -1.12
N ALA A 20 23.28 -5.56 -1.76
CA ALA A 20 22.97 -4.79 -2.95
C ALA A 20 22.73 -3.29 -2.67
N GLY A 21 22.67 -2.89 -1.40
CA GLY A 21 22.55 -1.50 -0.96
C GLY A 21 21.31 -1.15 -0.14
N MET A 22 20.43 -2.11 0.19
CA MET A 22 19.31 -1.89 1.09
C MET A 22 19.81 -1.73 2.53
N PRO A 23 19.61 -0.57 3.20
CA PRO A 23 20.11 -0.37 4.56
C PRO A 23 19.57 -1.40 5.54
N GLY A 24 18.27 -1.68 5.49
CA GLY A 24 17.62 -2.67 6.34
C GLY A 24 16.35 -3.23 5.69
N LEU A 25 16.15 -4.53 5.89
CA LEU A 25 14.94 -5.22 5.48
C LEU A 25 14.65 -6.39 6.40
N PHE A 26 13.39 -6.76 6.47
CA PHE A 26 12.95 -7.91 7.27
C PHE A 26 11.71 -8.53 6.63
N ALA A 27 11.52 -9.82 6.90
CA ALA A 27 10.49 -10.60 6.23
C ALA A 27 9.96 -11.73 7.09
N GLU A 28 8.74 -12.15 6.80
CA GLU A 28 8.18 -13.43 7.23
C GLU A 28 7.67 -14.19 6.01
N VAL A 29 8.01 -15.48 5.94
CA VAL A 29 7.50 -16.42 4.93
C VAL A 29 6.81 -17.57 5.66
N ARG A 30 5.62 -17.95 5.19
CA ARG A 30 4.84 -19.08 5.71
C ARG A 30 4.56 -20.10 4.62
N ASP A 31 4.52 -21.38 5.01
CA ASP A 31 3.96 -22.46 4.18
C ASP A 31 3.21 -23.46 5.09
N GLY A 32 1.90 -23.30 5.18
CA GLY A 32 1.09 -23.98 6.17
C GLY A 32 1.53 -23.61 7.59
N ASP A 33 1.93 -24.61 8.38
CA ASP A 33 2.38 -24.41 9.76
C ASP A 33 3.85 -24.01 9.89
N GLN A 34 4.60 -24.07 8.79
CA GLN A 34 6.00 -23.65 8.79
C GLN A 34 6.10 -22.12 8.68
N VAL A 35 6.91 -21.52 9.53
CA VAL A 35 7.16 -20.07 9.56
C VAL A 35 8.66 -19.84 9.60
N TRP A 36 9.14 -19.01 8.67
CA TRP A 36 10.47 -18.44 8.71
C TRP A 36 10.38 -16.93 8.88
N ARG A 37 11.25 -16.36 9.71
CA ARG A 37 11.45 -14.92 9.89
C ARG A 37 12.91 -14.59 9.74
N GLY A 38 13.21 -13.48 9.08
CA GLY A 38 14.57 -13.02 8.89
C GLY A 38 14.67 -11.50 8.81
N ALA A 39 15.83 -11.00 9.13
CA ALA A 39 16.18 -9.60 9.04
C ALA A 39 17.63 -9.45 8.59
N ALA A 40 17.96 -8.40 7.84
CA ALA A 40 19.32 -8.09 7.42
C ALA A 40 19.54 -6.57 7.40
N GLY A 41 20.72 -6.14 7.81
CA GLY A 41 21.10 -4.73 7.85
C GLY A 41 20.65 -4.01 9.10
N VAL A 42 20.48 -2.69 8.97
CA VAL A 42 20.29 -1.78 10.10
C VAL A 42 18.94 -1.07 10.06
N ALA A 43 18.35 -0.89 11.24
CA ALA A 43 17.15 -0.10 11.47
C ALA A 43 17.48 1.39 11.60
N ASP A 44 18.72 1.73 11.93
CA ASP A 44 19.20 3.10 12.06
C ASP A 44 20.63 3.19 11.52
N VAL A 45 20.78 3.86 10.39
CA VAL A 45 22.07 4.01 9.71
C VAL A 45 23.08 4.80 10.55
N ALA A 46 22.62 5.78 11.35
CA ALA A 46 23.51 6.61 12.15
C ALA A 46 24.10 5.87 13.35
N THR A 47 23.33 4.97 13.96
CA THR A 47 23.76 4.22 15.16
C THR A 47 24.23 2.80 14.88
N GLY A 48 23.92 2.27 13.69
CA GLY A 48 24.16 0.87 13.36
C GLY A 48 23.21 -0.11 14.07
N ARG A 49 22.11 0.37 14.67
CA ARG A 49 21.12 -0.49 15.33
C ARG A 49 20.55 -1.49 14.32
N PRO A 50 20.62 -2.81 14.58
CA PRO A 50 20.16 -3.81 13.62
C PRO A 50 18.64 -3.80 13.47
N VAL A 51 18.14 -4.22 12.30
CA VAL A 51 16.72 -4.55 12.12
C VAL A 51 16.38 -5.87 12.79
N SER A 52 15.10 -6.03 13.12
CA SER A 52 14.53 -7.28 13.63
C SER A 52 13.19 -7.54 12.95
N ALA A 53 12.82 -8.81 12.79
CA ALA A 53 11.65 -9.21 12.02
C ALA A 53 10.31 -8.86 12.70
N ASP A 54 10.33 -8.49 13.97
CA ASP A 54 9.16 -8.08 14.76
C ASP A 54 8.92 -6.56 14.77
N MET A 55 9.75 -5.80 14.06
CA MET A 55 9.62 -4.35 13.99
C MET A 55 8.35 -3.91 13.27
N ARG A 56 7.73 -2.85 13.78
CA ARG A 56 6.65 -2.13 13.11
C ARG A 56 7.19 -1.33 11.93
N HIS A 57 6.35 -1.20 10.90
CA HIS A 57 6.74 -0.51 9.68
C HIS A 57 5.55 0.21 9.05
N ARG A 58 5.79 1.32 8.36
CA ARG A 58 4.79 1.97 7.53
C ARG A 58 4.64 1.18 6.24
N VAL A 59 3.44 0.66 5.97
CA VAL A 59 3.20 -0.32 4.90
C VAL A 59 2.56 0.27 3.66
N GLY A 60 2.34 1.59 3.65
CA GLY A 60 1.84 2.29 2.48
C GLY A 60 0.50 1.76 1.98
N SER A 61 0.38 1.62 0.69
CA SER A 61 -0.88 1.26 0.02
C SER A 61 -1.44 -0.12 0.37
N ILE A 62 -0.75 -0.95 1.13
CA ILE A 62 -1.35 -2.15 1.75
C ILE A 62 -2.56 -1.74 2.61
N THR A 63 -2.57 -0.53 3.15
CA THR A 63 -3.71 0.09 3.84
C THR A 63 -5.01 -0.02 3.03
N LYS A 64 -4.92 0.08 1.70
CA LYS A 64 -6.11 0.02 0.83
C LYS A 64 -6.89 -1.28 0.96
N THR A 65 -6.22 -2.39 1.19
CA THR A 65 -6.90 -3.67 1.42
C THR A 65 -7.72 -3.64 2.72
N PHE A 66 -7.20 -3.00 3.77
CA PHE A 66 -7.93 -2.83 5.04
C PHE A 66 -9.14 -1.90 4.88
N THR A 67 -8.97 -0.80 4.18
CA THR A 67 -10.05 0.16 3.89
C THR A 67 -11.12 -0.50 3.00
N ALA A 68 -10.72 -1.22 1.97
CA ALA A 68 -11.66 -1.98 1.12
C ALA A 68 -12.42 -3.04 1.94
N ALA A 69 -11.75 -3.78 2.80
CA ALA A 69 -12.40 -4.76 3.68
C ALA A 69 -13.43 -4.09 4.60
N ALA A 70 -13.12 -2.94 5.18
CA ALA A 70 -14.04 -2.17 6.01
C ALA A 70 -15.29 -1.73 5.23
N VAL A 71 -15.11 -1.22 4.01
CA VAL A 71 -16.23 -0.85 3.12
C VAL A 71 -17.07 -2.07 2.77
N LEU A 72 -16.45 -3.19 2.42
CA LEU A 72 -17.14 -4.43 2.07
C LEU A 72 -17.92 -5.04 3.24
N GLN A 73 -17.46 -4.86 4.48
CA GLN A 73 -18.25 -5.22 5.66
C GLN A 73 -19.55 -4.39 5.76
N GLN A 74 -19.50 -3.11 5.38
CA GLN A 74 -20.72 -2.28 5.32
C GLN A 74 -21.63 -2.65 4.13
N VAL A 75 -21.05 -3.17 3.04
CA VAL A 75 -21.83 -3.77 1.95
C VAL A 75 -22.55 -5.03 2.43
N GLU A 76 -21.89 -5.88 3.18
CA GLU A 76 -22.48 -7.10 3.76
C GLU A 76 -23.62 -6.79 4.73
N CYS A 77 -23.50 -5.70 5.51
CA CYS A 77 -24.54 -5.20 6.38
C CYS A 77 -25.69 -4.46 5.66
N GLY A 78 -25.63 -4.32 4.33
CA GLY A 78 -26.64 -3.63 3.53
C GLY A 78 -26.65 -2.10 3.68
N ARG A 79 -25.62 -1.51 4.30
CA ARG A 79 -25.50 -0.06 4.47
C ARG A 79 -24.87 0.66 3.28
N ILE A 80 -24.07 -0.06 2.50
CA ILE A 80 -23.42 0.42 1.29
C ILE A 80 -23.80 -0.52 0.13
N GLY A 81 -24.17 0.06 -1.02
CA GLY A 81 -24.28 -0.68 -2.27
C GLY A 81 -23.03 -0.47 -3.12
N LEU A 82 -22.38 -1.55 -3.54
CA LEU A 82 -21.17 -1.45 -4.38
C LEU A 82 -21.40 -0.67 -5.68
N ASP A 83 -22.55 -0.84 -6.30
CA ASP A 83 -22.91 -0.20 -7.56
C ASP A 83 -23.81 1.03 -7.35
N THR A 84 -23.93 1.50 -6.11
CA THR A 84 -24.65 2.74 -5.76
C THR A 84 -23.75 3.93 -6.07
N PRO A 85 -24.30 4.98 -6.73
CA PRO A 85 -23.59 6.24 -6.96
C PRO A 85 -23.09 6.89 -5.67
N ILE A 86 -21.88 7.43 -5.71
CA ILE A 86 -21.27 8.07 -4.54
C ILE A 86 -22.05 9.33 -4.10
N SER A 87 -22.75 9.99 -5.00
CA SER A 87 -23.64 11.12 -4.69
C SER A 87 -24.74 10.79 -3.66
N ARG A 88 -25.11 9.50 -3.53
CA ARG A 88 -26.07 9.05 -2.53
C ARG A 88 -25.54 9.14 -1.10
N TYR A 89 -24.23 9.09 -0.96
CA TYR A 89 -23.55 9.13 0.34
C TYR A 89 -22.83 10.46 0.59
N LEU A 90 -22.14 10.97 -0.43
CA LEU A 90 -21.24 12.12 -0.35
C LEU A 90 -21.54 13.18 -1.43
N PRO A 91 -22.80 13.71 -1.51
CA PRO A 91 -23.20 14.60 -2.61
C PRO A 91 -22.41 15.92 -2.66
N ARG A 92 -21.83 16.34 -1.52
CA ARG A 92 -21.03 17.57 -1.46
C ARG A 92 -19.59 17.39 -1.88
N LEU A 93 -19.01 16.19 -1.70
CA LEU A 93 -17.61 15.91 -2.04
C LEU A 93 -17.44 15.61 -3.53
N VAL A 94 -18.40 14.94 -4.15
CA VAL A 94 -18.42 14.68 -5.60
C VAL A 94 -19.77 15.15 -6.14
N PRO A 95 -19.91 16.46 -6.42
CA PRO A 95 -21.20 17.03 -6.82
C PRO A 95 -21.55 16.75 -8.28
N GLY A 96 -22.86 16.86 -8.59
CA GLY A 96 -23.41 16.83 -9.93
C GLY A 96 -23.33 15.48 -10.62
N GLU A 97 -23.42 15.51 -11.95
CA GLU A 97 -23.47 14.31 -12.81
C GLU A 97 -22.28 13.35 -12.57
N ARG A 98 -21.14 13.89 -12.18
CA ARG A 98 -19.96 13.09 -11.88
C ARG A 98 -20.16 12.19 -10.65
N GLY A 99 -20.76 12.75 -9.58
CA GLY A 99 -21.13 11.98 -8.38
C GLY A 99 -22.21 10.94 -8.65
N ASP A 100 -23.12 11.23 -9.59
CA ASP A 100 -24.17 10.30 -10.03
C ASP A 100 -23.65 9.18 -10.91
N ALA A 101 -22.54 9.39 -11.60
CA ALA A 101 -21.92 8.40 -12.47
C ALA A 101 -20.88 7.51 -11.78
N ILE A 102 -20.20 7.99 -10.73
CA ILE A 102 -19.18 7.24 -10.00
C ILE A 102 -19.84 6.37 -8.93
N THR A 103 -19.62 5.06 -8.99
CA THR A 103 -20.10 4.11 -7.98
C THR A 103 -19.01 3.83 -6.93
N VAL A 104 -19.43 3.27 -5.79
CA VAL A 104 -18.49 2.81 -4.74
C VAL A 104 -17.48 1.80 -5.30
N ARG A 105 -17.91 0.87 -6.14
CA ARG A 105 -17.03 -0.10 -6.83
C ARG A 105 -15.94 0.61 -7.63
N MET A 106 -16.27 1.65 -8.37
CA MET A 106 -15.32 2.42 -9.18
C MET A 106 -14.27 3.14 -8.34
N LEU A 107 -14.61 3.55 -7.12
CA LEU A 107 -13.63 4.07 -6.17
C LEU A 107 -12.66 2.97 -5.69
N ILE A 108 -13.19 1.80 -5.32
CA ILE A 108 -12.37 0.72 -4.76
C ILE A 108 -11.41 0.16 -5.81
N ASN A 109 -11.82 0.01 -7.08
CA ASN A 109 -11.03 -0.58 -8.15
C ASN A 109 -10.35 0.43 -9.08
N HIS A 110 -10.33 1.72 -8.71
CA HIS A 110 -9.66 2.78 -9.48
C HIS A 110 -10.19 3.03 -10.90
N THR A 111 -11.48 2.78 -11.14
CA THR A 111 -12.13 3.13 -12.41
C THR A 111 -13.02 4.36 -12.33
N SER A 112 -12.91 5.17 -11.29
CA SER A 112 -13.70 6.39 -11.10
C SER A 112 -13.37 7.50 -12.10
N GLY A 113 -12.17 7.51 -12.64
CA GLY A 113 -11.63 8.61 -13.44
C GLY A 113 -11.25 9.87 -12.63
N LEU A 114 -11.25 9.79 -11.29
CA LEU A 114 -10.78 10.87 -10.44
C LEU A 114 -9.25 10.98 -10.45
N ALA A 115 -8.76 12.20 -10.55
CA ALA A 115 -7.33 12.46 -10.55
C ALA A 115 -6.66 12.17 -9.20
N GLU A 116 -5.35 11.92 -9.23
CA GLU A 116 -4.50 11.89 -8.05
C GLU A 116 -4.31 13.32 -7.52
N TYR A 117 -4.52 13.55 -6.23
CA TYR A 117 -4.37 14.88 -5.61
C TYR A 117 -2.91 15.25 -5.30
N LEU A 118 -2.01 14.28 -5.21
CA LEU A 118 -0.63 14.47 -4.77
C LEU A 118 0.10 15.62 -5.49
N PRO A 119 0.03 15.76 -6.84
CA PRO A 119 0.68 16.85 -7.55
C PRO A 119 0.15 18.24 -7.19
N TYR A 120 -1.02 18.32 -6.61
CA TYR A 120 -1.66 19.57 -6.18
C TYR A 120 -1.38 19.89 -4.70
N ALA A 121 -1.29 18.86 -3.86
CA ALA A 121 -0.95 19.01 -2.45
C ALA A 121 0.56 19.21 -2.21
N TYR A 122 1.40 18.71 -3.11
CA TYR A 122 2.86 18.75 -3.04
C TYR A 122 3.40 19.48 -4.28
N PRO A 123 3.62 20.81 -4.23
CA PRO A 123 4.01 21.60 -5.40
C PRO A 123 5.26 21.11 -6.13
N SER A 124 6.26 20.56 -5.43
CA SER A 124 7.44 19.98 -6.07
C SER A 124 7.16 18.68 -6.83
N LEU A 125 5.96 18.09 -6.68
CA LEU A 125 5.49 16.92 -7.42
C LEU A 125 4.54 17.29 -8.57
N LYS A 126 4.41 18.59 -8.91
CA LYS A 126 3.42 19.08 -9.89
C LYS A 126 3.53 18.41 -11.26
N ALA A 127 4.73 18.03 -11.65
CA ALA A 127 4.99 17.36 -12.93
C ALA A 127 4.78 15.82 -12.89
N PHE A 128 4.47 15.26 -11.71
CA PHE A 128 4.25 13.82 -11.60
C PHE A 128 3.16 13.33 -12.59
N PRO A 129 3.36 12.24 -13.34
CA PRO A 129 4.41 11.23 -13.18
C PRO A 129 5.73 11.48 -13.95
N VAL A 130 5.99 12.68 -14.47
CA VAL A 130 7.26 13.01 -15.14
C VAL A 130 8.33 13.27 -14.10
N LEU A 131 9.09 12.23 -13.72
CA LEU A 131 10.02 12.27 -12.59
C LEU A 131 11.15 13.28 -12.75
N ALA A 132 11.61 13.54 -13.98
CA ALA A 132 12.67 14.50 -14.24
C ALA A 132 12.35 15.93 -13.79
N ASP A 133 11.06 16.26 -13.77
CA ASP A 133 10.56 17.60 -13.42
C ASP A 133 9.99 17.65 -11.98
N THR A 134 10.23 16.62 -11.19
CA THR A 134 9.82 16.56 -9.78
C THR A 134 11.02 16.72 -8.85
N GLY A 135 10.78 17.16 -7.62
CA GLY A 135 11.80 17.29 -6.59
C GLY A 135 11.29 16.95 -5.19
N PRO A 136 12.20 16.71 -4.23
CA PRO A 136 11.83 16.30 -2.87
C PRO A 136 11.44 17.45 -1.94
N GLN A 137 11.51 18.71 -2.39
CA GLN A 137 11.36 19.87 -1.49
C GLN A 137 10.04 19.85 -0.71
N SER A 138 8.94 19.58 -1.38
CA SER A 138 7.63 19.53 -0.72
C SER A 138 7.51 18.39 0.32
N LEU A 139 8.31 17.33 0.17
CA LEU A 139 8.36 16.26 1.16
C LEU A 139 8.91 16.77 2.49
N ASP A 140 9.97 17.56 2.45
CA ASP A 140 10.57 18.19 3.63
C ASP A 140 9.65 19.24 4.25
N ASP A 141 9.08 20.10 3.42
CA ASP A 141 8.21 21.20 3.85
C ASP A 141 6.95 20.68 4.56
N ASN A 142 6.46 19.51 4.19
CA ASN A 142 5.21 18.93 4.69
C ASN A 142 5.37 17.82 5.72
N ARG A 143 6.55 17.63 6.31
CA ARG A 143 6.78 16.55 7.30
C ARG A 143 5.78 16.53 8.44
N LEU A 144 5.40 17.69 8.95
CA LEU A 144 4.49 17.84 10.08
C LEU A 144 3.19 18.57 9.71
N THR A 145 2.96 18.80 8.43
CA THR A 145 1.72 19.40 7.94
C THR A 145 0.57 18.42 8.15
N ARG A 146 -0.48 18.90 8.82
CA ARG A 146 -1.71 18.14 8.96
C ARG A 146 -2.69 18.56 7.87
N PHE A 147 -2.97 17.63 6.98
CA PHE A 147 -3.94 17.80 5.89
C PHE A 147 -5.34 17.40 6.35
N HIS A 148 -6.34 18.12 5.84
CA HIS A 148 -7.73 17.71 5.96
C HIS A 148 -8.11 16.82 4.77
N PRO A 149 -8.74 15.64 4.99
CA PRO A 149 -9.08 14.74 3.89
C PRO A 149 -9.98 15.41 2.84
N THR A 150 -10.91 16.27 3.26
CA THR A 150 -11.81 16.98 2.34
C THR A 150 -11.09 17.96 1.42
N GLU A 151 -10.01 18.61 1.89
CA GLU A 151 -9.19 19.49 1.05
C GLU A 151 -8.45 18.71 -0.02
N LEU A 152 -7.87 17.56 0.33
CA LEU A 152 -7.20 16.68 -0.61
C LEU A 152 -8.18 16.08 -1.64
N ILE A 153 -9.37 15.67 -1.18
CA ILE A 153 -10.44 15.19 -2.05
C ILE A 153 -10.86 16.27 -3.04
N GLU A 154 -11.05 17.53 -2.59
CA GLU A 154 -11.38 18.64 -3.47
C GLU A 154 -10.34 18.84 -4.55
N MET A 155 -9.05 18.78 -4.21
CA MET A 155 -7.95 18.84 -5.20
C MET A 155 -8.08 17.75 -6.27
N GLY A 156 -8.31 16.49 -5.87
CA GLY A 156 -8.45 15.37 -6.80
C GLY A 156 -9.74 15.40 -7.62
N VAL A 157 -10.83 15.88 -7.04
CA VAL A 157 -12.12 15.99 -7.72
C VAL A 157 -12.16 17.14 -8.72
N THR A 158 -11.54 18.29 -8.40
CA THR A 158 -11.51 19.47 -9.26
C THR A 158 -10.47 19.39 -10.36
N ALA A 159 -9.42 18.57 -10.17
CA ALA A 159 -8.42 18.33 -11.19
C ALA A 159 -9.01 17.68 -12.47
N PRO A 160 -8.34 17.83 -13.63
CA PRO A 160 -8.79 17.19 -14.86
C PRO A 160 -8.98 15.68 -14.68
N ALA A 161 -10.11 15.15 -15.13
CA ALA A 161 -10.40 13.74 -15.07
C ALA A 161 -9.38 12.92 -15.86
N THR A 162 -9.02 11.74 -15.34
CA THR A 162 -8.12 10.80 -16.02
C THR A 162 -8.87 9.92 -17.04
N GLY A 163 -10.20 9.87 -16.96
CA GLY A 163 -11.08 9.13 -17.85
C GLY A 163 -12.53 9.27 -17.43
N ALA A 164 -13.45 8.74 -18.24
CA ALA A 164 -14.85 8.66 -17.87
C ALA A 164 -15.06 7.64 -16.73
N PRO A 165 -16.03 7.84 -15.82
CA PRO A 165 -16.38 6.86 -14.80
C PRO A 165 -16.65 5.47 -15.41
N GLY A 166 -16.02 4.44 -14.87
CA GLY A 166 -16.13 3.06 -15.34
C GLY A 166 -15.28 2.71 -16.55
N SER A 167 -14.57 3.66 -17.16
CA SER A 167 -13.67 3.36 -18.29
C SER A 167 -12.45 2.53 -17.86
N THR A 168 -11.98 1.68 -18.78
CA THR A 168 -10.78 0.87 -18.60
C THR A 168 -9.77 1.13 -19.73
N PRO A 169 -8.45 1.12 -19.45
CA PRO A 169 -7.88 0.97 -18.11
C PRO A 169 -8.26 2.12 -17.18
N GLY A 170 -8.52 1.80 -15.90
CA GLY A 170 -8.64 2.82 -14.87
C GLY A 170 -7.28 3.45 -14.56
N VAL A 171 -7.26 4.48 -13.70
CA VAL A 171 -6.02 5.12 -13.24
C VAL A 171 -5.99 5.12 -11.72
N TYR A 172 -4.93 4.57 -11.17
CA TYR A 172 -4.72 4.47 -9.72
C TYR A 172 -4.70 5.88 -9.09
N SER A 173 -5.52 6.09 -8.05
CA SER A 173 -5.63 7.40 -7.40
C SER A 173 -5.93 7.24 -5.91
N ASN A 174 -5.14 7.90 -5.07
CA ASN A 174 -5.38 7.96 -3.63
C ASN A 174 -6.66 8.75 -3.28
N THR A 175 -7.11 9.66 -4.14
CA THR A 175 -8.38 10.38 -3.99
C THR A 175 -9.55 9.42 -3.77
N ASN A 176 -9.56 8.30 -4.48
CA ASN A 176 -10.59 7.26 -4.33
C ASN A 176 -10.69 6.75 -2.90
N TYR A 177 -9.56 6.48 -2.26
CA TYR A 177 -9.52 5.88 -0.92
C TYR A 177 -9.72 6.90 0.20
N LEU A 178 -9.42 8.18 -0.03
CA LEU A 178 -9.87 9.25 0.86
C LEU A 178 -11.40 9.35 0.85
N LEU A 179 -12.03 9.28 -0.33
CA LEU A 179 -13.50 9.23 -0.45
C LEU A 179 -14.10 8.00 0.23
N LEU A 180 -13.45 6.84 0.14
CA LEU A 180 -13.89 5.64 0.88
C LEU A 180 -13.79 5.82 2.40
N GLY A 181 -12.80 6.57 2.88
CA GLY A 181 -12.71 6.97 4.29
C GLY A 181 -13.91 7.84 4.73
N GLU A 182 -14.21 8.87 3.95
CA GLU A 182 -15.38 9.72 4.20
C GLU A 182 -16.72 8.95 4.09
N LEU A 183 -16.80 7.99 3.17
CA LEU A 183 -17.93 7.08 3.04
C LEU A 183 -18.12 6.24 4.31
N LEU A 184 -17.06 5.66 4.85
CA LEU A 184 -17.11 4.91 6.11
C LEU A 184 -17.60 5.79 7.25
N GLU A 185 -17.06 7.00 7.37
CA GLU A 185 -17.49 7.95 8.41
C GLU A 185 -18.97 8.30 8.27
N GLN A 186 -19.43 8.58 7.06
CA GLN A 186 -20.83 8.91 6.78
C GLN A 186 -21.81 7.79 7.17
N VAL A 187 -21.45 6.52 6.89
CA VAL A 187 -22.38 5.39 7.12
C VAL A 187 -22.26 4.77 8.50
N THR A 188 -21.11 4.92 9.18
CA THR A 188 -20.86 4.32 10.50
C THR A 188 -21.02 5.31 11.66
N GLY A 189 -20.95 6.61 11.38
CA GLY A 189 -20.98 7.67 12.40
C GLY A 189 -19.71 7.74 13.25
N THR A 190 -18.62 7.13 12.79
CA THR A 190 -17.30 7.17 13.43
C THR A 190 -16.21 7.37 12.39
N THR A 191 -15.03 7.88 12.76
CA THR A 191 -13.95 8.09 11.79
C THR A 191 -13.53 6.79 11.10
N ALA A 192 -13.02 6.91 9.88
CA ALA A 192 -12.54 5.75 9.13
C ALA A 192 -11.49 4.97 9.91
N GLU A 193 -10.53 5.67 10.55
CA GLU A 193 -9.47 5.07 11.34
C GLU A 193 -10.04 4.25 12.51
N ARG A 194 -11.03 4.81 13.20
CA ARG A 194 -11.66 4.11 14.32
C ARG A 194 -12.45 2.89 13.84
N TYR A 195 -13.20 3.01 12.75
CA TYR A 195 -13.93 1.88 12.21
C TYR A 195 -13.00 0.77 11.72
N ILE A 196 -11.95 1.12 10.96
CA ILE A 196 -10.96 0.14 10.47
C ILE A 196 -10.27 -0.55 11.65
N THR A 197 -9.92 0.21 12.71
CA THR A 197 -9.32 -0.35 13.93
C THR A 197 -10.23 -1.39 14.56
N HIS A 198 -11.47 -1.03 14.88
CA HIS A 198 -12.38 -1.95 15.59
C HIS A 198 -12.98 -3.02 14.68
N GLY A 199 -13.36 -2.64 13.46
CA GLY A 199 -14.06 -3.53 12.51
C GLY A 199 -13.16 -4.50 11.76
N VAL A 200 -11.90 -4.16 11.57
CA VAL A 200 -10.95 -4.97 10.78
C VAL A 200 -9.77 -5.43 11.62
N ILE A 201 -8.99 -4.51 12.19
CA ILE A 201 -7.72 -4.80 12.87
C ILE A 201 -7.94 -5.65 14.13
N GLU A 202 -8.77 -5.16 15.06
CA GLU A 202 -9.03 -5.87 16.33
C GLU A 202 -9.79 -7.20 16.10
N ARG A 203 -10.76 -7.20 15.18
CA ARG A 203 -11.49 -8.44 14.85
C ARG A 203 -10.61 -9.51 14.21
N ALA A 204 -9.59 -9.12 13.46
CA ALA A 204 -8.58 -10.04 12.93
C ALA A 204 -7.50 -10.43 13.95
N GLY A 205 -7.55 -9.87 15.17
CA GLY A 205 -6.59 -10.16 16.24
C GLY A 205 -5.18 -9.62 15.98
N LEU A 206 -5.06 -8.56 15.16
CA LEU A 206 -3.78 -7.93 14.83
C LEU A 206 -3.35 -7.04 16.00
N ARG A 207 -2.22 -7.36 16.63
CA ARG A 207 -1.78 -6.70 17.87
C ARG A 207 -0.81 -5.56 17.65
N ASP A 208 -0.12 -5.57 16.51
CA ASP A 208 0.94 -4.64 16.17
C ASP A 208 0.60 -3.83 14.90
N THR A 209 -0.70 -3.69 14.63
CA THR A 209 -1.24 -2.96 13.49
C THR A 209 -2.10 -1.80 13.97
N GLU A 210 -1.87 -0.61 13.42
CA GLU A 210 -2.61 0.59 13.78
C GLU A 210 -2.66 1.61 12.63
N LEU A 211 -3.65 2.49 12.66
CA LEU A 211 -3.67 3.72 11.88
C LEU A 211 -3.16 4.86 12.78
N PRO A 212 -2.05 5.51 12.42
CA PRO A 212 -1.39 6.49 13.28
C PRO A 212 -2.25 7.75 13.43
N THR A 213 -2.25 8.33 14.63
CA THR A 213 -2.90 9.61 14.95
C THR A 213 -1.95 10.80 14.91
N GLY A 214 -0.66 10.55 14.70
CA GLY A 214 0.40 11.55 14.67
C GLY A 214 1.57 11.12 13.80
N PRO A 215 2.67 11.87 13.79
CA PRO A 215 3.80 11.66 12.89
C PRO A 215 4.75 10.53 13.32
N TYR A 216 4.58 9.97 14.51
CA TYR A 216 5.50 8.99 15.09
C TYR A 216 5.01 7.55 14.85
N VAL A 217 5.94 6.61 14.92
CA VAL A 217 5.67 5.17 15.01
C VAL A 217 6.04 4.73 16.42
N ASP A 218 5.06 4.23 17.17
CA ASP A 218 5.26 3.76 18.52
C ASP A 218 5.83 2.33 18.56
N GLY A 219 6.61 2.03 19.60
CA GLY A 219 7.23 0.73 19.79
C GLY A 219 8.47 0.48 18.90
N PRO A 220 8.98 -0.76 18.88
CA PRO A 220 10.15 -1.11 18.08
C PRO A 220 9.86 -0.96 16.58
N HIS A 221 10.63 -0.12 15.91
CA HIS A 221 10.49 0.13 14.47
C HIS A 221 11.82 0.44 13.81
N SER A 222 11.89 0.24 12.51
CA SER A 222 13.00 0.70 11.68
C SER A 222 12.79 2.17 11.29
N LYS A 223 13.87 2.94 11.27
CA LYS A 223 13.88 4.18 10.49
C LYS A 223 13.68 3.88 9.02
N ILE A 224 13.18 4.85 8.27
CA ILE A 224 12.92 4.77 6.84
C ILE A 224 13.60 5.92 6.11
N TYR A 225 14.20 5.62 4.96
CA TYR A 225 15.10 6.51 4.26
C TYR A 225 14.65 6.75 2.83
N GLU A 226 14.63 8.01 2.41
CA GLU A 226 14.22 8.43 1.08
C GLU A 226 15.41 8.89 0.27
N ALA A 227 15.61 8.30 -0.89
CA ALA A 227 16.66 8.67 -1.84
C ALA A 227 16.14 9.57 -2.97
N TRP A 228 14.84 9.63 -3.19
CA TRP A 228 14.16 10.37 -4.25
C TRP A 228 14.90 10.32 -5.58
N PHE A 229 15.10 9.11 -6.10
CA PHE A 229 15.77 8.86 -7.38
C PHE A 229 17.20 9.43 -7.45
N GLY A 230 17.92 9.45 -6.32
CA GLY A 230 19.28 9.96 -6.19
C GLY A 230 19.38 11.47 -5.98
N MET A 231 18.26 12.20 -5.91
CA MET A 231 18.25 13.64 -5.61
C MET A 231 18.48 13.93 -4.11
N ILE A 232 18.24 12.94 -3.24
CA ILE A 232 18.59 12.96 -1.82
C ILE A 232 19.75 12.00 -1.60
N ASP A 233 20.97 12.54 -1.46
CA ASP A 233 22.21 11.78 -1.29
C ASP A 233 23.08 12.43 -0.21
N PRO A 234 23.34 11.78 0.94
CA PRO A 234 22.81 10.45 1.34
C PRO A 234 21.29 10.46 1.59
N PRO A 235 20.64 9.28 1.49
CA PRO A 235 19.20 9.15 1.76
C PRO A 235 18.80 9.73 3.11
N ARG A 236 17.66 10.44 3.15
CA ARG A 236 17.20 11.18 4.31
C ARG A 236 16.19 10.38 5.13
N ASP A 237 16.29 10.49 6.46
CA ASP A 237 15.35 9.88 7.40
C ASP A 237 13.99 10.61 7.36
N TYR A 238 12.92 9.88 7.00
CA TYR A 238 11.53 10.30 6.99
C TYR A 238 10.66 9.52 7.98
N SER A 239 11.25 8.92 9.00
CA SER A 239 10.53 8.12 10.00
C SER A 239 9.47 8.92 10.75
N VAL A 240 9.76 10.19 11.04
CA VAL A 240 8.80 11.13 11.63
C VAL A 240 8.14 11.93 10.51
N TYR A 241 6.88 11.59 10.24
CA TYR A 241 6.11 12.20 9.15
C TYR A 241 4.60 12.11 9.47
N ASP A 242 3.88 13.22 9.42
CA ASP A 242 2.43 13.21 9.58
C ASP A 242 1.78 12.52 8.37
N MET A 243 1.00 11.47 8.62
CA MET A 243 0.42 10.64 7.56
C MET A 243 -1.00 11.06 7.15
N SER A 244 -1.47 12.22 7.62
CA SER A 244 -2.77 12.76 7.21
C SER A 244 -2.87 13.08 5.72
N TRP A 245 -1.70 13.25 5.04
CA TRP A 245 -1.66 13.46 3.60
C TRP A 245 -2.21 12.28 2.80
N VAL A 246 -2.35 11.10 3.40
CA VAL A 246 -2.75 9.88 2.70
C VAL A 246 -3.76 9.02 3.49
N GLY A 247 -3.89 9.22 4.80
CA GLY A 247 -4.90 8.59 5.67
C GLY A 247 -5.27 7.13 5.30
N PRO A 248 -6.55 6.85 5.05
CA PRO A 248 -7.04 5.50 4.75
C PRO A 248 -6.55 4.93 3.41
N ALA A 249 -5.77 5.69 2.64
CA ALA A 249 -5.14 5.20 1.42
C ALA A 249 -3.77 4.54 1.65
N ALA A 250 -2.97 4.98 2.66
CA ALA A 250 -1.61 4.45 2.83
C ALA A 250 -0.97 4.71 4.21
N SER A 251 -1.70 5.03 5.27
CA SER A 251 -1.11 5.42 6.56
C SER A 251 -0.81 4.28 7.52
N LEU A 252 -1.28 3.06 7.25
CA LEU A 252 -1.19 1.92 8.18
C LEU A 252 0.25 1.63 8.61
N ILE A 253 0.40 1.36 9.89
CA ILE A 253 1.60 0.79 10.52
C ILE A 253 1.28 -0.65 10.87
N SER A 254 2.17 -1.59 10.55
CA SER A 254 1.96 -3.01 10.83
C SER A 254 3.29 -3.76 10.96
N THR A 255 3.23 -5.04 11.25
CA THR A 255 4.35 -5.98 11.20
C THR A 255 4.18 -6.97 10.05
N VAL A 256 5.27 -7.61 9.63
CA VAL A 256 5.21 -8.65 8.60
C VAL A 256 4.36 -9.85 9.05
N THR A 257 4.33 -10.13 10.35
CA THR A 257 3.50 -11.19 10.94
C THR A 257 2.01 -10.86 10.86
N ASP A 258 1.61 -9.65 11.29
CA ASP A 258 0.21 -9.23 11.26
C ASP A 258 -0.32 -9.17 9.83
N LEU A 259 0.48 -8.70 8.87
CA LEU A 259 0.08 -8.66 7.48
C LEU A 259 -0.14 -10.07 6.90
N ASN A 260 0.76 -11.03 7.17
CA ASN A 260 0.54 -12.41 6.75
C ASN A 260 -0.72 -12.99 7.38
N LEU A 261 -0.97 -12.74 8.67
CA LEU A 261 -2.19 -13.18 9.35
C LEU A 261 -3.43 -12.58 8.67
N PHE A 262 -3.45 -11.27 8.46
CA PHE A 262 -4.58 -10.58 7.84
C PHE A 262 -4.89 -11.13 6.43
N PHE A 263 -3.88 -11.23 5.55
CA PHE A 263 -4.10 -11.72 4.19
C PHE A 263 -4.48 -13.21 4.16
N GLY A 264 -3.98 -14.02 5.09
CA GLY A 264 -4.41 -15.40 5.26
C GLY A 264 -5.90 -15.50 5.59
N MET A 265 -6.36 -14.73 6.59
CA MET A 265 -7.76 -14.66 7.00
C MET A 265 -8.66 -14.08 5.90
N LEU A 266 -8.19 -13.02 5.20
CA LEU A 266 -8.93 -12.42 4.09
C LEU A 266 -9.19 -13.44 2.97
N LEU A 267 -8.17 -14.18 2.56
CA LEU A 267 -8.29 -15.16 1.48
C LEU A 267 -9.03 -16.45 1.92
N ALA A 268 -9.14 -16.69 3.22
CA ALA A 268 -9.98 -17.74 3.79
C ALA A 268 -11.47 -17.33 3.91
N GLY A 269 -11.79 -16.05 3.65
CA GLY A 269 -13.16 -15.53 3.77
C GLY A 269 -13.60 -15.24 5.22
N GLU A 270 -12.64 -15.01 6.11
CA GLU A 270 -12.89 -14.72 7.53
C GLU A 270 -13.01 -13.22 7.83
N ILE A 271 -12.54 -12.36 6.93
CA ILE A 271 -12.62 -10.89 7.07
C ILE A 271 -13.86 -10.33 6.34
N VAL A 272 -14.13 -10.83 5.16
CA VAL A 272 -15.32 -10.58 4.34
C VAL A 272 -15.90 -11.92 3.89
N SER A 273 -17.19 -11.97 3.57
CA SER A 273 -17.82 -13.22 3.11
C SER A 273 -17.17 -13.78 1.83
N PRO A 274 -17.25 -15.09 1.59
CA PRO A 274 -16.73 -15.70 0.36
C PRO A 274 -17.28 -15.09 -0.92
N SER A 275 -18.52 -14.61 -0.92
CA SER A 275 -19.14 -13.96 -2.07
C SER A 275 -18.51 -12.59 -2.36
N LEU A 276 -18.19 -11.82 -1.32
CA LEU A 276 -17.50 -10.54 -1.46
C LEU A 276 -16.02 -10.73 -1.80
N LEU A 277 -15.37 -11.73 -1.23
CA LEU A 277 -14.01 -12.10 -1.63
C LEU A 277 -13.93 -12.48 -3.12
N ALA A 278 -14.92 -13.19 -3.63
CA ALA A 278 -15.01 -13.49 -5.06
C ALA A 278 -15.14 -12.19 -5.91
N GLN A 279 -15.87 -11.19 -5.43
CA GLN A 279 -15.92 -9.89 -6.07
C GLN A 279 -14.60 -9.10 -5.94
N MET A 280 -13.90 -9.18 -4.79
CA MET A 280 -12.58 -8.58 -4.63
C MET A 280 -11.57 -9.09 -5.67
N ARG A 281 -11.69 -10.35 -6.06
CA ARG A 281 -10.81 -10.99 -7.04
C ARG A 281 -11.19 -10.75 -8.50
N ARG A 282 -12.32 -10.09 -8.78
CA ARG A 282 -12.67 -9.66 -10.15
C ARG A 282 -11.85 -8.43 -10.50
N THR A 283 -10.88 -8.61 -11.38
CA THR A 283 -9.93 -7.56 -11.74
C THR A 283 -10.35 -6.81 -13.00
N VAL A 284 -9.88 -5.57 -13.06
CA VAL A 284 -9.93 -4.71 -14.24
C VAL A 284 -8.53 -4.15 -14.48
N PRO A 285 -8.18 -3.80 -15.73
CA PRO A 285 -6.90 -3.15 -16.00
C PRO A 285 -6.86 -1.74 -15.40
N VAL A 286 -5.77 -1.42 -14.69
CA VAL A 286 -5.53 -0.14 -14.04
C VAL A 286 -4.09 0.30 -14.30
N VAL A 287 -3.89 1.54 -14.70
CA VAL A 287 -2.56 2.16 -14.79
C VAL A 287 -2.09 2.50 -13.39
N SER A 288 -1.01 1.87 -12.95
CA SER A 288 -0.39 2.10 -11.63
C SER A 288 0.32 3.45 -11.55
N GLN A 289 0.77 3.82 -10.35
CA GLN A 289 1.56 5.04 -10.15
C GLN A 289 2.91 5.03 -10.88
N GLU A 290 3.45 3.84 -11.19
CA GLU A 290 4.66 3.68 -12.01
C GLU A 290 4.36 3.68 -13.52
N GLY A 291 3.12 3.94 -13.92
CA GLY A 291 2.70 3.99 -15.33
C GLY A 291 2.57 2.62 -15.99
N LYS A 292 2.57 1.52 -15.22
CA LYS A 292 2.36 0.16 -15.73
C LYS A 292 0.90 -0.24 -15.59
N THR A 293 0.36 -0.92 -16.59
CA THR A 293 -0.97 -1.52 -16.47
C THR A 293 -0.89 -2.81 -15.66
N ILE A 294 -1.68 -2.87 -14.60
CA ILE A 294 -1.83 -4.02 -13.72
C ILE A 294 -3.30 -4.46 -13.68
N ASP A 295 -3.54 -5.72 -13.37
CA ASP A 295 -4.87 -6.19 -13.02
C ASP A 295 -5.17 -5.79 -11.57
N TYR A 296 -6.29 -5.12 -11.29
CA TYR A 296 -6.65 -4.64 -9.97
C TYR A 296 -8.09 -4.99 -9.60
N GLY A 297 -8.28 -5.57 -8.44
CA GLY A 297 -9.59 -5.94 -7.92
C GLY A 297 -10.15 -4.88 -6.94
N LEU A 298 -10.87 -5.31 -5.90
CA LEU A 298 -11.38 -4.40 -4.88
C LEU A 298 -10.36 -4.28 -3.72
N GLY A 299 -9.35 -3.42 -3.88
CA GLY A 299 -8.31 -3.21 -2.88
C GLY A 299 -7.30 -4.37 -2.76
N LEU A 300 -7.26 -5.23 -3.74
CA LEU A 300 -6.44 -6.44 -3.80
C LEU A 300 -6.09 -6.69 -5.27
N HIS A 301 -4.88 -7.14 -5.56
CA HIS A 301 -4.52 -7.45 -6.92
C HIS A 301 -3.68 -8.73 -7.04
N PRO A 302 -3.77 -9.43 -8.19
CA PRO A 302 -2.93 -10.59 -8.43
C PRO A 302 -1.51 -10.13 -8.70
N MET A 303 -0.56 -10.83 -8.10
CA MET A 303 0.87 -10.63 -8.32
C MET A 303 1.42 -11.85 -9.04
N LYS A 304 2.12 -11.60 -10.13
CA LYS A 304 2.83 -12.64 -10.88
C LYS A 304 4.30 -12.60 -10.46
N ALA A 305 4.69 -13.47 -9.56
CA ALA A 305 6.10 -13.81 -9.46
C ALA A 305 6.47 -14.69 -10.68
N PRO A 306 7.74 -14.78 -11.07
CA PRO A 306 8.17 -15.66 -12.16
C PRO A 306 7.74 -17.11 -11.86
N GLY A 307 6.77 -17.66 -12.62
CA GLY A 307 6.14 -18.96 -12.42
C GLY A 307 4.66 -18.93 -12.78
N GLU A 308 3.97 -20.08 -12.67
CA GLU A 308 2.56 -20.21 -13.07
C GLU A 308 1.54 -19.90 -11.96
N ALA A 309 1.98 -19.82 -10.70
CA ALA A 309 1.07 -19.60 -9.58
C ALA A 309 0.62 -18.13 -9.49
N THR A 310 -0.65 -17.92 -9.22
CA THR A 310 -1.21 -16.60 -8.92
C THR A 310 -1.16 -16.37 -7.41
N PHE A 311 -0.56 -15.26 -7.02
CA PHE A 311 -0.56 -14.75 -5.66
C PHE A 311 -1.46 -13.53 -5.58
N TRP A 312 -2.04 -13.30 -4.42
CA TRP A 312 -2.89 -12.17 -4.14
C TRP A 312 -2.29 -11.34 -3.02
N GLY A 313 -2.37 -10.04 -3.12
CA GLY A 313 -1.85 -9.16 -2.10
C GLY A 313 -1.88 -7.70 -2.52
N HIS A 314 -0.99 -6.94 -1.94
CA HIS A 314 -0.78 -5.54 -2.26
C HIS A 314 0.66 -5.12 -1.92
N GLY A 315 1.23 -4.26 -2.72
CA GLY A 315 2.44 -3.52 -2.39
C GLY A 315 2.10 -2.16 -1.82
N GLY A 316 3.03 -1.57 -1.08
CA GLY A 316 2.84 -0.22 -0.58
C GLY A 316 4.15 0.51 -0.35
N THR A 317 4.14 1.80 -0.63
CA THR A 317 5.24 2.70 -0.35
C THR A 317 4.73 3.99 0.26
N VAL A 318 5.56 4.55 1.12
CA VAL A 318 5.45 5.93 1.60
C VAL A 318 6.79 6.62 1.37
N TRP A 319 6.98 7.80 1.89
CA TRP A 319 8.29 8.46 1.84
C TRP A 319 9.29 7.68 2.69
N GLY A 320 10.24 7.00 2.03
CA GLY A 320 11.34 6.27 2.63
C GLY A 320 11.08 4.81 3.02
N GLY A 321 9.86 4.36 3.10
CA GLY A 321 9.54 2.99 3.51
C GLY A 321 8.58 2.28 2.56
N GLY A 322 8.64 0.97 2.55
CA GLY A 322 7.73 0.16 1.76
C GLY A 322 7.61 -1.28 2.24
N ALA A 323 6.55 -1.94 1.80
CA ALA A 323 6.32 -3.35 2.05
C ALA A 323 5.60 -4.01 0.87
N LEU A 324 5.78 -5.30 0.76
CA LEU A 324 5.08 -6.14 -0.22
C LEU A 324 4.54 -7.37 0.50
N THR A 325 3.27 -7.67 0.29
CA THR A 325 2.66 -8.92 0.77
C THR A 325 2.10 -9.71 -0.41
N MET A 326 2.38 -11.02 -0.40
CA MET A 326 1.88 -11.99 -1.38
C MET A 326 1.37 -13.22 -0.67
N THR A 327 0.18 -13.66 -1.03
CA THR A 327 -0.42 -14.89 -0.50
C THR A 327 -0.95 -15.72 -1.65
N ARG A 328 -0.57 -17.01 -1.69
CA ARG A 328 -1.10 -17.94 -2.67
C ARG A 328 -2.62 -18.09 -2.50
N ALA A 329 -3.34 -18.30 -3.59
CA ALA A 329 -4.80 -18.35 -3.59
C ALA A 329 -5.42 -19.35 -2.60
N ASP A 330 -4.67 -20.38 -2.20
CA ASP A 330 -5.05 -21.38 -1.18
C ASP A 330 -4.72 -20.94 0.28
N GLY A 331 -4.16 -19.73 0.45
CA GLY A 331 -3.78 -19.16 1.74
C GLY A 331 -2.54 -19.77 2.41
N LYS A 332 -1.93 -20.80 1.82
CA LYS A 332 -0.89 -21.59 2.50
C LYS A 332 0.51 -21.00 2.38
N ARG A 333 0.89 -20.55 1.18
CA ARG A 333 2.19 -19.90 0.97
C ARG A 333 2.01 -18.39 1.04
N GLN A 334 2.72 -17.76 1.94
CA GLN A 334 2.63 -16.34 2.20
C GLN A 334 4.01 -15.73 2.38
N MET A 335 4.15 -14.48 1.95
CA MET A 335 5.34 -13.68 2.18
C MET A 335 4.92 -12.24 2.47
N THR A 336 5.53 -11.64 3.47
CA THR A 336 5.60 -10.19 3.64
C THR A 336 7.04 -9.76 3.82
N VAL A 337 7.47 -8.76 3.04
CA VAL A 337 8.81 -8.14 3.11
C VAL A 337 8.63 -6.65 3.34
N ALA A 338 9.37 -6.10 4.30
CA ALA A 338 9.47 -4.67 4.57
C ALA A 338 10.88 -4.18 4.28
N VAL A 339 11.00 -3.03 3.64
CA VAL A 339 12.27 -2.39 3.26
C VAL A 339 12.31 -0.94 3.76
N ASN A 340 13.46 -0.48 4.20
CA ASN A 340 13.61 0.83 4.82
C ASN A 340 14.31 1.88 3.93
N LEU A 341 14.37 1.65 2.63
CA LEU A 341 14.81 2.62 1.64
C LEU A 341 13.81 2.64 0.48
N GLN A 342 13.53 3.83 -0.05
CA GLN A 342 12.69 4.00 -1.23
C GLN A 342 13.35 4.87 -2.29
N ARG A 343 12.95 4.65 -3.55
CA ARG A 343 13.35 5.41 -4.75
C ARG A 343 14.87 5.47 -4.93
N TRP A 344 15.52 4.31 -4.73
CA TRP A 344 16.98 4.12 -4.86
C TRP A 344 17.50 4.19 -6.30
N ASN A 345 16.64 3.96 -7.29
CA ASN A 345 16.99 4.01 -8.72
C ASN A 345 17.29 5.45 -9.13
N ARG A 346 18.50 5.75 -9.59
CA ARG A 346 18.82 7.07 -10.14
C ARG A 346 18.13 7.27 -11.49
N LEU A 347 17.80 8.51 -11.85
CA LEU A 347 17.28 8.81 -13.19
C LEU A 347 18.41 8.86 -14.21
N ASP A 348 18.12 8.37 -15.43
CA ASP A 348 18.97 8.57 -16.59
C ASP A 348 18.76 9.98 -17.18
N SER A 349 19.47 10.29 -18.27
CA SER A 349 19.39 11.57 -18.99
C SER A 349 17.98 11.85 -19.59
N SER A 350 17.14 10.83 -19.70
CA SER A 350 15.74 10.93 -20.15
C SER A 350 14.73 11.03 -19.00
N GLY A 351 15.20 11.07 -17.74
CA GLY A 351 14.36 11.12 -16.55
C GLY A 351 13.71 9.80 -16.18
N ARG A 352 14.26 8.66 -16.64
CA ARG A 352 13.75 7.33 -16.31
C ARG A 352 14.58 6.67 -15.22
N PRO A 353 13.94 5.94 -14.27
CA PRO A 353 14.66 5.17 -13.29
C PRO A 353 15.57 4.14 -13.95
N GLN A 354 16.85 4.14 -13.58
CA GLN A 354 17.82 3.15 -14.02
C GLN A 354 17.70 1.88 -13.18
N PRO A 355 17.99 0.68 -13.76
CA PRO A 355 18.12 -0.54 -12.98
C PRO A 355 19.15 -0.39 -11.85
N HIS A 356 18.87 -1.01 -10.71
CA HIS A 356 19.75 -1.03 -9.55
C HIS A 356 19.89 -2.46 -9.02
N PRO A 357 21.05 -2.86 -8.46
CA PRO A 357 21.25 -4.21 -7.92
C PRO A 357 20.19 -4.66 -6.89
N ILE A 358 19.60 -3.73 -6.16
CA ILE A 358 18.48 -4.01 -5.23
C ILE A 358 17.29 -4.64 -5.96
N ASP A 359 16.99 -4.21 -7.19
CA ASP A 359 15.82 -4.68 -7.95
C ASP A 359 15.90 -6.18 -8.21
N ASP A 360 17.03 -6.66 -8.72
CA ASP A 360 17.28 -8.08 -8.99
C ASP A 360 17.36 -8.91 -7.70
N ALA A 361 17.97 -8.35 -6.65
CA ALA A 361 18.08 -9.02 -5.37
C ALA A 361 16.71 -9.20 -4.68
N LEU A 362 15.83 -8.20 -4.74
CA LEU A 362 14.44 -8.31 -4.25
C LEU A 362 13.65 -9.32 -5.08
N ALA A 363 13.75 -9.27 -6.41
CA ALA A 363 13.10 -10.25 -7.27
C ALA A 363 13.53 -11.68 -6.98
N ALA A 364 14.83 -11.90 -6.69
CA ALA A 364 15.35 -13.19 -6.29
C ALA A 364 14.81 -13.64 -4.92
N LEU A 365 14.73 -12.72 -3.94
CA LEU A 365 14.14 -13.01 -2.63
C LEU A 365 12.67 -13.43 -2.78
N TYR A 366 11.85 -12.68 -3.54
CA TYR A 366 10.45 -13.00 -3.77
C TYR A 366 10.27 -14.38 -4.42
N ARG A 367 11.14 -14.73 -5.36
CA ARG A 367 11.12 -16.04 -6.03
C ARG A 367 11.42 -17.17 -5.04
N VAL A 368 12.48 -17.04 -4.24
CA VAL A 368 12.83 -18.03 -3.21
C VAL A 368 11.71 -18.14 -2.18
N ALA A 369 11.16 -17.01 -1.74
CA ALA A 369 10.10 -17.00 -0.75
C ALA A 369 8.81 -17.69 -1.23
N MET A 370 8.42 -17.50 -2.48
CA MET A 370 7.11 -17.94 -2.98
C MET A 370 7.17 -19.30 -3.71
N TYR A 371 8.33 -19.70 -4.23
CA TYR A 371 8.48 -20.96 -4.97
C TYR A 371 9.48 -21.96 -4.34
N GLY A 372 10.30 -21.58 -3.38
CA GLY A 372 11.28 -22.42 -2.66
C GLY A 372 12.64 -22.39 -3.30
#